data_505c172d844191af6f1a5f12b99041fa
#
_entry.id   505c172d844191af6f1a5f12b99041fa
#
_cell.length_a   1.000
_cell.length_b   1.000
_cell.length_c   1.000
_cell.angle_alpha   90.00
_cell.angle_beta   90.00
_cell.angle_gamma   90.00
#
_symmetry.space_group_name_H-M   'P 1'
#
loop_
_entity.id
_entity.type
_entity.pdbx_description
1 polymer ?
#
loop_
_entity_poly.entity_id
_entity_poly.type
_entity_poly.pdbx_seq_one_letter_code
_entity_poly.pdbx_strand_id
1 'polypeptide(L)'
;AEYLGLPKEKTIKALLYETYDDDFNVTGYVAAFLRGDREANMIKIVNALGIPEHAIAFADEAKMAEMTGCVGGFTGPVGLKNCTIIADSELPGQKNLCAGANRTDFHLKNVNYGRDYTADIVTNIKMIREGDPCPECGAPVKLTRGIEVGQVFKLGTKYSAPMGAVYKD
;
A
#
# COMPACT_ATOMS: atom_id res chain seq x y z
N ALA A 1 15.66 -11.38 3.55
CA ALA A 1 16.47 -10.63 4.53
C ALA A 1 17.52 -11.54 5.14
N GLU A 2 17.15 -12.65 5.79
CA GLU A 2 18.12 -13.59 6.45
C GLU A 2 19.20 -14.09 5.49
N TYR A 3 18.82 -14.60 4.32
CA TYR A 3 19.77 -15.09 3.32
C TYR A 3 20.78 -14.03 2.86
N LEU A 4 20.39 -12.75 2.84
CA LEU A 4 21.25 -11.64 2.41
C LEU A 4 22.03 -11.01 3.57
N GLY A 5 21.84 -11.46 4.81
CA GLY A 5 22.44 -10.87 6.00
C GLY A 5 22.06 -9.42 6.23
N LEU A 6 20.87 -9.00 5.74
CA LEU A 6 20.38 -7.63 5.86
C LEU A 6 19.23 -7.54 6.87
N PRO A 7 19.17 -6.49 7.69
CA PRO A 7 18.02 -6.23 8.54
C PRO A 7 16.79 -5.92 7.67
N LYS A 8 15.59 -6.29 8.16
CA LYS A 8 14.33 -6.09 7.40
C LYS A 8 14.08 -4.63 7.03
N GLU A 9 14.53 -3.70 7.85
CA GLU A 9 14.43 -2.25 7.63
C GLU A 9 15.22 -1.78 6.40
N LYS A 10 16.17 -2.57 5.93
CA LYS A 10 16.97 -2.32 4.72
C LYS A 10 16.43 -3.03 3.48
N THR A 11 15.24 -3.57 3.56
CA THR A 11 14.57 -4.21 2.41
C THR A 11 13.29 -3.47 2.02
N ILE A 12 12.90 -3.61 0.75
CA ILE A 12 11.61 -3.17 0.23
C ILE A 12 10.72 -4.40 0.10
N LYS A 13 9.51 -4.34 0.69
CA LYS A 13 8.44 -5.33 0.53
C LYS A 13 7.52 -4.87 -0.59
N ALA A 14 7.14 -5.77 -1.47
CA ALA A 14 6.14 -5.57 -2.51
C ALA A 14 4.84 -6.29 -2.14
N LEU A 15 3.72 -5.62 -2.37
CA LEU A 15 2.38 -6.18 -2.29
C LEU A 15 1.69 -5.88 -3.62
N LEU A 16 1.17 -6.90 -4.27
CA LEU A 16 0.56 -6.78 -5.59
C LEU A 16 -0.95 -7.01 -5.49
N TYR A 17 -1.70 -6.17 -6.16
CA TYR A 17 -3.15 -6.18 -6.15
C TYR A 17 -3.71 -6.08 -7.56
N GLU A 18 -4.91 -6.64 -7.72
CA GLU A 18 -5.81 -6.41 -8.85
C GLU A 18 -6.89 -5.43 -8.45
N THR A 19 -7.30 -4.57 -9.37
CA THR A 19 -8.46 -3.69 -9.20
C THR A 19 -9.59 -4.14 -10.11
N TYR A 20 -10.83 -3.92 -9.66
CA TYR A 20 -12.04 -4.42 -10.31
C TYR A 20 -13.06 -3.30 -10.51
N ASP A 21 -13.90 -3.45 -11.55
CA ASP A 21 -15.12 -2.67 -11.71
C ASP A 21 -16.29 -3.30 -10.93
N ASP A 22 -17.49 -2.68 -11.04
CA ASP A 22 -18.70 -3.15 -10.37
C ASP A 22 -19.19 -4.53 -10.90
N ASP A 23 -18.75 -4.96 -12.07
CA ASP A 23 -19.04 -6.26 -12.68
C ASP A 23 -17.94 -7.31 -12.40
N PHE A 24 -17.00 -7.00 -11.50
CA PHE A 24 -15.84 -7.82 -11.13
C PHE A 24 -14.87 -8.12 -12.28
N ASN A 25 -14.82 -7.28 -13.33
CA ASN A 25 -13.77 -7.38 -14.33
C ASN A 25 -12.50 -6.69 -13.82
N VAL A 26 -11.35 -7.27 -14.12
CA VAL A 26 -10.04 -6.67 -13.77
C VAL A 26 -9.86 -5.38 -14.59
N THR A 27 -9.69 -4.27 -13.91
CA THR A 27 -9.48 -2.94 -14.52
C THR A 27 -8.01 -2.52 -14.51
N GLY A 28 -7.19 -3.13 -13.67
CA GLY A 28 -5.77 -2.80 -13.58
C GLY A 28 -5.06 -3.52 -12.45
N TYR A 29 -3.81 -3.14 -12.29
CA TYR A 29 -2.92 -3.71 -11.28
C TYR A 29 -2.27 -2.61 -10.46
N VAL A 30 -2.00 -2.91 -9.19
CA VAL A 30 -1.35 -2.01 -8.25
C VAL A 30 -0.19 -2.73 -7.56
N ALA A 31 0.96 -2.09 -7.54
CA ALA A 31 2.12 -2.54 -6.79
C ALA A 31 2.42 -1.56 -5.64
N ALA A 32 2.17 -1.98 -4.41
CA ALA A 32 2.44 -1.19 -3.23
C ALA A 32 3.77 -1.60 -2.60
N PHE A 33 4.65 -0.63 -2.41
CA PHE A 33 5.98 -0.82 -1.84
C PHE A 33 6.11 -0.13 -0.50
N LEU A 34 6.65 -0.86 0.48
CA LEU A 34 6.92 -0.32 1.80
C LEU A 34 8.20 -0.97 2.37
N ARG A 35 8.71 -0.43 3.46
CA ARG A 35 9.87 -0.97 4.13
C ARG A 35 9.58 -2.39 4.64
N GLY A 36 10.52 -3.30 4.49
CA GLY A 36 10.30 -4.74 4.69
C GLY A 36 9.92 -5.17 6.11
N ASP A 37 10.15 -4.32 7.10
CA ASP A 37 9.71 -4.52 8.49
C ASP A 37 8.27 -4.03 8.74
N ARG A 38 7.65 -3.29 7.81
CA ARG A 38 6.32 -2.69 7.95
C ARG A 38 5.22 -3.59 7.39
N GLU A 39 4.00 -3.41 7.90
CA GLU A 39 2.77 -3.99 7.36
C GLU A 39 1.95 -2.90 6.68
N ALA A 40 1.28 -3.26 5.58
CA ALA A 40 0.41 -2.35 4.87
C ALA A 40 -0.99 -2.28 5.49
N ASN A 41 -1.61 -1.10 5.40
CA ASN A 41 -3.00 -0.88 5.74
C ASN A 41 -3.82 -0.76 4.45
N MET A 42 -4.70 -1.72 4.20
CA MET A 42 -5.53 -1.78 3.00
C MET A 42 -6.40 -0.53 2.84
N ILE A 43 -7.00 -0.03 3.94
CA ILE A 43 -7.85 1.16 3.91
C ILE A 43 -7.07 2.40 3.43
N LYS A 44 -5.80 2.52 3.81
CA LYS A 44 -4.96 3.62 3.31
C LYS A 44 -4.64 3.46 1.81
N ILE A 45 -4.47 2.23 1.33
CA ILE A 45 -4.23 1.94 -0.09
C ILE A 45 -5.47 2.29 -0.92
N VAL A 46 -6.66 1.82 -0.55
CA VAL A 46 -7.89 2.13 -1.28
C VAL A 46 -8.23 3.61 -1.27
N ASN A 47 -7.99 4.29 -0.14
CA ASN A 47 -8.14 5.74 -0.05
C ASN A 47 -7.16 6.50 -0.97
N ALA A 48 -5.92 6.02 -1.07
CA ALA A 48 -4.92 6.60 -1.97
C ALA A 48 -5.28 6.43 -3.45
N LEU A 49 -5.94 5.33 -3.79
CA LEU A 49 -6.44 5.04 -5.13
C LEU A 49 -7.78 5.71 -5.44
N GLY A 50 -8.52 6.14 -4.42
CA GLY A 50 -9.87 6.69 -4.58
C GLY A 50 -10.91 5.66 -5.01
N ILE A 51 -10.72 4.38 -4.67
CA ILE A 51 -11.61 3.27 -5.01
C ILE A 51 -12.26 2.68 -3.75
N PRO A 52 -13.41 2.00 -3.87
CA PRO A 52 -14.00 1.30 -2.73
C PRO A 52 -13.21 0.04 -2.37
N GLU A 53 -13.34 -0.40 -1.11
CA GLU A 53 -12.58 -1.54 -0.57
C GLU A 53 -12.85 -2.86 -1.31
N HIS A 54 -14.06 -3.06 -1.83
CA HIS A 54 -14.42 -4.25 -2.59
C HIS A 54 -13.86 -4.28 -4.02
N ALA A 55 -13.35 -3.15 -4.53
CA ALA A 55 -12.80 -3.03 -5.88
C ALA A 55 -11.30 -3.38 -5.95
N ILE A 56 -10.73 -4.00 -4.91
CA ILE A 56 -9.33 -4.40 -4.89
C ILE A 56 -9.17 -5.73 -4.13
N ALA A 57 -8.30 -6.59 -4.63
CA ALA A 57 -7.89 -7.82 -3.96
C ALA A 57 -6.40 -8.11 -4.19
N PHE A 58 -5.81 -8.97 -3.37
CA PHE A 58 -4.46 -9.45 -3.64
C PHE A 58 -4.44 -10.21 -4.97
N ALA A 59 -3.47 -9.88 -5.81
CA ALA A 59 -3.19 -10.62 -7.03
C ALA A 59 -2.75 -12.05 -6.67
N ASP A 60 -3.24 -13.04 -7.40
CA ASP A 60 -2.78 -14.41 -7.23
C ASP A 60 -1.35 -14.62 -7.77
N GLU A 61 -0.76 -15.78 -7.48
CA GLU A 61 0.64 -16.04 -7.85
C GLU A 61 0.86 -16.08 -9.36
N ALA A 62 -0.12 -16.55 -10.15
CA ALA A 62 -0.04 -16.58 -11.60
C ALA A 62 -0.08 -15.16 -12.18
N LYS A 63 -0.96 -14.32 -11.63
CA LYS A 63 -1.06 -12.90 -12.01
C LYS A 63 0.19 -12.11 -11.58
N MET A 64 0.72 -12.37 -10.39
CA MET A 64 2.00 -11.78 -9.98
C MET A 64 3.11 -12.10 -10.97
N ALA A 65 3.21 -13.36 -11.43
CA ALA A 65 4.21 -13.77 -12.40
C ALA A 65 3.99 -13.10 -13.77
N GLU A 66 2.75 -12.96 -14.23
CA GLU A 66 2.40 -12.25 -15.46
C GLU A 66 2.81 -10.77 -15.42
N MET A 67 2.51 -10.09 -14.30
CA MET A 67 2.81 -8.66 -14.09
C MET A 67 4.31 -8.37 -13.99
N THR A 68 5.04 -9.23 -13.30
CA THR A 68 6.41 -8.95 -12.84
C THR A 68 7.48 -9.78 -13.53
N GLY A 69 7.08 -10.88 -14.20
CA GLY A 69 8.00 -11.85 -14.78
C GLY A 69 8.69 -12.77 -13.77
N CYS A 70 8.25 -12.75 -12.50
CA CYS A 70 8.83 -13.59 -11.45
C CYS A 70 7.77 -14.09 -10.46
N VAL A 71 8.12 -15.11 -9.70
CA VAL A 71 7.30 -15.60 -8.59
C VAL A 71 7.36 -14.66 -7.39
N GLY A 72 6.38 -14.80 -6.48
CA GLY A 72 6.31 -13.99 -5.27
C GLY A 72 7.61 -13.95 -4.47
N GLY A 73 7.89 -12.82 -3.83
CA GLY A 73 9.11 -12.59 -3.05
C GLY A 73 10.29 -11.98 -3.82
N PHE A 74 10.24 -11.95 -5.16
CA PHE A 74 11.30 -11.38 -6.00
C PHE A 74 10.88 -10.10 -6.73
N THR A 75 9.69 -9.59 -6.45
CA THR A 75 9.17 -8.35 -7.03
C THR A 75 9.81 -7.13 -6.38
N GLY A 76 10.17 -6.17 -7.21
CA GLY A 76 10.73 -4.88 -6.79
C GLY A 76 10.26 -3.73 -7.69
N PRO A 77 10.46 -2.48 -7.26
CA PRO A 77 9.95 -1.32 -7.99
C PRO A 77 10.74 -0.97 -9.24
N VAL A 78 11.97 -1.46 -9.37
CA VAL A 78 12.87 -1.08 -10.46
C VAL A 78 12.47 -1.78 -11.77
N GLY A 79 12.10 -1.00 -12.77
CA GLY A 79 11.71 -1.52 -14.08
C GLY A 79 10.32 -2.15 -14.15
N LEU A 80 9.53 -2.10 -13.07
CA LEU A 80 8.15 -2.58 -13.06
C LEU A 80 7.29 -1.68 -13.95
N LYS A 81 6.39 -2.29 -14.74
CA LYS A 81 5.53 -1.62 -15.71
C LYS A 81 4.10 -2.16 -15.65
N ASN A 82 3.20 -1.47 -16.32
CA ASN A 82 1.79 -1.88 -16.49
C ASN A 82 1.01 -2.02 -15.19
N CYS A 83 1.39 -1.28 -14.16
CA CYS A 83 0.66 -1.20 -12.90
C CYS A 83 0.85 0.19 -12.28
N THR A 84 -0.09 0.59 -11.43
CA THR A 84 0.07 1.78 -10.59
C THR A 84 1.03 1.47 -9.45
N ILE A 85 2.08 2.25 -9.33
CA ILE A 85 3.10 2.08 -8.28
C ILE A 85 2.77 3.02 -7.11
N ILE A 86 2.56 2.45 -5.94
CA ILE A 86 2.39 3.19 -4.68
C ILE A 86 3.64 2.95 -3.82
N ALA A 87 4.26 4.01 -3.34
CA ALA A 87 5.36 3.93 -2.38
C ALA A 87 4.94 4.51 -1.03
N ASP A 88 5.25 3.79 0.05
CA ASP A 88 5.10 4.37 1.39
C ASP A 88 5.98 5.59 1.55
N SER A 89 5.47 6.62 2.23
CA SER A 89 6.12 7.91 2.45
C SER A 89 7.47 7.82 3.20
N GLU A 90 7.78 6.68 3.81
CA GLU A 90 9.12 6.46 4.40
C GLU A 90 10.19 6.13 3.34
N LEU A 91 9.83 5.58 2.18
CA LEU A 91 10.80 5.08 1.19
C LEU A 91 11.66 6.18 0.56
N PRO A 92 11.14 7.37 0.19
CA PRO A 92 11.97 8.44 -0.38
C PRO A 92 13.12 8.89 0.52
N GLY A 93 12.94 8.80 1.83
CA GLY A 93 13.98 9.14 2.83
C GLY A 93 15.03 8.06 3.06
N GLN A 94 14.77 6.83 2.60
CA GLN A 94 15.68 5.69 2.79
C GLN A 94 16.75 5.63 1.71
N LYS A 95 17.92 5.08 2.08
CA LYS A 95 19.03 4.92 1.15
C LYS A 95 19.55 3.48 1.17
N ASN A 96 20.04 3.05 -0.01
CA ASN A 96 20.73 1.78 -0.20
C ASN A 96 19.89 0.58 0.25
N LEU A 97 18.63 0.57 -0.14
CA LEU A 97 17.71 -0.52 0.16
C LEU A 97 17.99 -1.75 -0.73
N CYS A 98 17.51 -2.90 -0.30
CA CYS A 98 17.47 -4.12 -1.08
C CYS A 98 16.03 -4.38 -1.53
N ALA A 99 15.83 -4.68 -2.81
CA ALA A 99 14.53 -4.96 -3.41
C ALA A 99 14.59 -6.22 -4.28
N GLY A 100 13.45 -6.82 -4.58
CA GLY A 100 13.35 -7.83 -5.63
C GLY A 100 13.84 -7.27 -6.97
N ALA A 101 14.37 -8.14 -7.82
CA ALA A 101 14.91 -7.77 -9.12
C ALA A 101 13.94 -8.03 -10.29
N ASN A 102 12.66 -8.35 -9.99
CA ASN A 102 11.67 -8.83 -10.98
C ASN A 102 12.20 -10.03 -11.79
N ARG A 103 12.98 -10.85 -11.11
CA ARG A 103 13.56 -12.09 -11.61
C ARG A 103 13.72 -13.07 -10.46
N THR A 104 13.21 -14.27 -10.62
CA THR A 104 13.29 -15.34 -9.60
C THR A 104 14.72 -15.56 -9.14
N ASP A 105 14.93 -15.66 -7.83
CA ASP A 105 16.21 -15.82 -7.12
C ASP A 105 17.16 -14.61 -7.15
N PHE A 106 16.71 -13.46 -7.68
CA PHE A 106 17.54 -12.26 -7.77
C PHE A 106 16.98 -11.09 -6.94
N HIS A 107 17.90 -10.37 -6.31
CA HIS A 107 17.62 -9.11 -5.63
C HIS A 107 18.60 -8.03 -6.06
N LEU A 108 18.13 -6.80 -6.09
CA LEU A 108 18.93 -5.60 -6.30
C LEU A 108 19.35 -5.03 -4.96
N LYS A 109 20.64 -4.72 -4.82
CA LYS A 109 21.18 -3.97 -3.67
C LYS A 109 21.38 -2.51 -4.06
N ASN A 110 21.47 -1.65 -3.03
CA ASN A 110 21.73 -0.22 -3.23
C ASN A 110 20.65 0.50 -4.04
N VAL A 111 19.39 0.09 -3.88
CA VAL A 111 18.24 0.72 -4.53
C VAL A 111 17.86 2.00 -3.80
N ASN A 112 17.67 3.07 -4.56
CA ASN A 112 17.34 4.40 -4.06
C ASN A 112 16.16 5.00 -4.82
N TYR A 113 15.19 5.54 -4.09
CA TYR A 113 14.09 6.31 -4.66
C TYR A 113 14.62 7.53 -5.42
N GLY A 114 14.00 7.84 -6.56
CA GLY A 114 14.37 8.98 -7.42
C GLY A 114 15.55 8.73 -8.34
N ARG A 115 16.41 7.75 -8.05
CA ARG A 115 17.51 7.31 -8.94
C ARG A 115 17.15 6.07 -9.73
N ASP A 116 16.65 5.04 -9.06
CA ASP A 116 16.42 3.71 -9.65
C ASP A 116 14.95 3.45 -9.96
N TYR A 117 14.06 4.10 -9.24
CA TYR A 117 12.61 4.03 -9.46
C TYR A 117 11.91 5.29 -8.91
N THR A 118 10.71 5.51 -9.39
CA THR A 118 9.73 6.47 -8.88
C THR A 118 8.41 5.77 -8.66
N ALA A 119 7.46 6.42 -8.00
CA ALA A 119 6.12 5.91 -7.80
C ALA A 119 5.10 6.94 -8.32
N ASP A 120 3.94 6.44 -8.76
CA ASP A 120 2.82 7.29 -9.20
C ASP A 120 2.18 7.99 -7.99
N ILE A 121 2.13 7.28 -6.85
CA ILE A 121 1.58 7.78 -5.60
C ILE A 121 2.61 7.55 -4.49
N VAL A 122 2.92 8.62 -3.74
CA VAL A 122 3.74 8.54 -2.53
C VAL A 122 2.89 9.01 -1.36
N THR A 123 2.53 8.09 -0.48
CA THR A 123 1.68 8.37 0.68
C THR A 123 1.92 7.38 1.81
N ASN A 124 1.40 7.67 3.00
CA ASN A 124 1.49 6.76 4.14
C ASN A 124 0.52 5.60 3.97
N ILE A 125 1.04 4.41 3.65
CA ILE A 125 0.25 3.17 3.52
C ILE A 125 0.55 2.14 4.60
N LYS A 126 1.47 2.41 5.50
CA LYS A 126 1.83 1.49 6.59
C LYS A 126 0.81 1.45 7.71
N MET A 127 0.71 0.31 8.38
CA MET A 127 0.06 0.20 9.66
C MET A 127 0.89 0.90 10.75
N ILE A 128 0.18 1.54 11.68
CA ILE A 128 0.81 2.15 12.85
C ILE A 128 1.29 1.06 13.81
N ARG A 129 2.42 1.31 14.48
CA ARG A 129 2.97 0.44 15.52
C ARG A 129 3.12 1.18 16.83
N GLU A 130 3.22 0.42 17.90
CA GLU A 130 3.63 0.92 19.22
C GLU A 130 4.93 1.71 19.08
N GLY A 131 4.96 2.93 19.59
CA GLY A 131 6.13 3.79 19.56
C GLY A 131 6.35 4.58 18.25
N ASP A 132 5.53 4.38 17.21
CA ASP A 132 5.60 5.23 16.01
C ASP A 132 5.31 6.70 16.39
N PRO A 133 5.95 7.68 15.73
CA PRO A 133 5.71 9.08 16.05
C PRO A 133 4.30 9.53 15.62
N CYS A 134 3.62 10.24 16.49
CA CYS A 134 2.36 10.91 16.16
C CYS A 134 2.61 11.95 15.05
N PRO A 135 1.79 11.97 13.97
CA PRO A 135 1.98 12.94 12.88
C PRO A 135 1.75 14.40 13.29
N GLU A 136 1.00 14.64 14.38
CA GLU A 136 0.69 15.99 14.85
C GLU A 136 1.77 16.53 15.82
N CYS A 137 2.16 15.74 16.82
CA CYS A 137 3.04 16.22 17.89
C CYS A 137 4.39 15.50 17.98
N GLY A 138 4.63 14.47 17.17
CA GLY A 138 5.87 13.68 17.19
C GLY A 138 6.04 12.75 18.39
N ALA A 139 5.16 12.79 19.40
CA ALA A 139 5.22 11.91 20.55
C ALA A 139 4.98 10.43 20.14
N PRO A 140 5.60 9.45 20.83
CA PRO A 140 5.37 8.05 20.52
C PRO A 140 3.92 7.66 20.81
N VAL A 141 3.26 7.03 19.84
CA VAL A 141 1.90 6.52 20.03
C VAL A 141 1.90 5.26 20.88
N LYS A 142 0.84 5.09 21.66
CA LYS A 142 0.59 3.90 22.46
C LYS A 142 -0.62 3.15 21.88
N LEU A 143 -0.47 1.86 21.62
CA LEU A 143 -1.56 1.01 21.17
C LEU A 143 -2.32 0.45 22.37
N THR A 144 -3.64 0.66 22.42
CA THR A 144 -4.51 0.10 23.46
C THR A 144 -5.69 -0.59 22.81
N ARG A 145 -6.22 -1.61 23.50
CA ARG A 145 -7.49 -2.22 23.13
C ARG A 145 -8.60 -1.57 23.94
N GLY A 146 -9.72 -1.28 23.29
CA GLY A 146 -10.91 -0.75 23.93
C GLY A 146 -12.15 -1.51 23.45
N ILE A 147 -13.24 -1.40 24.20
CA ILE A 147 -14.56 -1.84 23.76
C ILE A 147 -15.27 -0.62 23.18
N GLU A 148 -15.76 -0.74 21.96
CA GLU A 148 -16.57 0.30 21.34
C GLU A 148 -17.95 0.32 22.03
N VAL A 149 -18.25 1.42 22.72
CA VAL A 149 -19.53 1.60 23.44
C VAL A 149 -20.55 2.41 22.65
N GLY A 150 -20.14 2.99 21.54
CA GLY A 150 -20.99 3.77 20.63
C GLY A 150 -20.17 4.43 19.54
N GLN A 151 -20.81 4.76 18.43
CA GLN A 151 -20.21 5.54 17.38
C GLN A 151 -21.15 6.63 16.89
N VAL A 152 -20.58 7.74 16.46
CA VAL A 152 -21.28 8.89 15.88
C VAL A 152 -20.64 9.22 14.55
N PHE A 153 -21.47 9.38 13.53
CA PHE A 153 -21.00 9.78 12.21
C PHE A 153 -21.93 10.82 11.57
N LYS A 154 -21.34 11.69 10.76
CA LYS A 154 -22.07 12.71 10.02
C LYS A 154 -22.61 12.11 8.73
N LEU A 155 -23.92 11.91 8.63
CA LEU A 155 -24.58 11.38 7.41
C LEU A 155 -24.55 12.37 6.25
N GLY A 156 -24.55 13.66 6.53
CA GLY A 156 -24.71 14.70 5.49
C GLY A 156 -25.98 14.51 4.68
N THR A 157 -25.89 14.63 3.37
CA THR A 157 -26.99 14.43 2.43
C THR A 157 -26.98 13.06 1.73
N LYS A 158 -26.15 12.13 2.20
CA LYS A 158 -25.93 10.81 1.55
C LYS A 158 -27.24 10.05 1.26
N TYR A 159 -28.21 10.14 2.17
CA TYR A 159 -29.50 9.47 2.03
C TYR A 159 -30.60 10.43 1.59
N SER A 160 -30.64 11.66 2.11
CA SER A 160 -31.71 12.62 1.82
C SER A 160 -31.72 13.10 0.37
N ALA A 161 -30.53 13.32 -0.22
CA ALA A 161 -30.46 13.78 -1.61
C ALA A 161 -30.98 12.76 -2.62
N PRO A 162 -30.58 11.47 -2.61
CA PRO A 162 -31.14 10.46 -3.52
C PRO A 162 -32.63 10.21 -3.30
N MET A 163 -33.14 10.38 -2.08
CA MET A 163 -34.55 10.22 -1.73
C MET A 163 -35.40 11.44 -2.10
N GLY A 164 -34.79 12.54 -2.57
CA GLY A 164 -35.49 13.80 -2.81
C GLY A 164 -36.12 14.38 -1.54
N ALA A 165 -35.58 14.08 -0.37
CA ALA A 165 -36.12 14.55 0.91
C ALA A 165 -35.81 16.03 1.09
N VAL A 166 -36.82 16.84 0.96
CA VAL A 166 -36.81 18.30 1.17
C VAL A 166 -37.82 18.67 2.24
N TYR A 167 -37.58 19.74 2.97
CA TYR A 167 -38.57 20.34 3.86
C TYR A 167 -39.20 21.56 3.17
N LYS A 168 -40.44 21.82 3.53
CA LYS A 168 -41.11 23.06 3.16
C LYS A 168 -40.92 24.11 4.25
N ASP A 169 -40.57 25.31 3.84
CA ASP A 169 -40.63 26.50 4.72
C ASP A 169 -42.06 26.87 5.06
#